data_a1ab454eb94ece652dbbd90323fa6678
#
_entry.id   a1ab454eb94ece652dbbd90323fa6678
#
_cell.length_a   1.000
_cell.length_b   1.000
_cell.length_c   1.000
_cell.angle_alpha   90.00
_cell.angle_beta   90.00
_cell.angle_gamma   90.00
#
_symmetry.space_group_name_H-M   'P 1'
#
loop_
_entity.id
_entity.type
_entity.pdbx_description
1 polymer ?
#
loop_
_entity_poly.entity_id
_entity_poly.type
_entity_poly.pdbx_seq_one_letter_code
_entity_poly.pdbx_strand_id
1 'polypeptide(L)'
;MASIKIDEIFPLMVAAAKLEFGKKWPAIKDYAEAELEKLARTLVQIEKLKLTNQIDEGEASVLLEMQRNTARAVMLALEGMSLILVEAAINAALQAAKKIVNDTIGFVLL
;
A
#
# COMPACT_ATOMS: atom_id res chain seq x y z
N MET A 1 -14.15 -10.29 -15.98
CA MET A 1 -13.71 -10.51 -14.60
C MET A 1 -13.03 -9.26 -14.05
N ALA A 2 -13.49 -8.78 -12.91
CA ALA A 2 -12.89 -7.59 -12.30
C ALA A 2 -11.48 -7.91 -11.82
N SER A 3 -10.54 -7.01 -12.05
CA SER A 3 -9.18 -7.13 -11.55
C SER A 3 -8.75 -5.79 -10.93
N ILE A 4 -7.82 -5.85 -10.00
CA ILE A 4 -7.26 -4.66 -9.39
C ILE A 4 -6.35 -3.98 -10.41
N LYS A 5 -6.63 -2.70 -10.69
CA LYS A 5 -5.80 -1.90 -11.58
C LYS A 5 -5.03 -0.89 -10.76
N ILE A 6 -3.72 -0.81 -11.01
CA ILE A 6 -2.87 0.14 -10.29
C ILE A 6 -3.38 1.57 -10.44
N ASP A 7 -3.90 1.92 -11.62
CA ASP A 7 -4.45 3.25 -11.89
C ASP A 7 -5.69 3.59 -11.06
N GLU A 8 -6.36 2.58 -10.50
CA GLU A 8 -7.51 2.77 -9.63
C GLU A 8 -7.10 2.97 -8.18
N ILE A 9 -6.14 2.19 -7.69
CA ILE A 9 -5.78 2.20 -6.27
C ILE A 9 -4.64 3.18 -5.94
N PHE A 10 -3.64 3.32 -6.80
CA PHE A 10 -2.48 4.16 -6.51
C PHE A 10 -2.84 5.62 -6.23
N PRO A 11 -3.67 6.30 -7.05
CA PRO A 11 -4.05 7.68 -6.76
C PRO A 11 -4.79 7.83 -5.42
N LEU A 12 -5.63 6.87 -5.07
CA LEU A 12 -6.36 6.89 -3.80
C LEU A 12 -5.40 6.74 -2.62
N MET A 13 -4.41 5.87 -2.76
CA MET A 13 -3.40 5.64 -1.73
C MET A 13 -2.52 6.88 -1.53
N VAL A 14 -2.10 7.52 -2.62
CA VAL A 14 -1.31 8.75 -2.57
C VAL A 14 -2.09 9.86 -1.89
N ALA A 15 -3.35 10.07 -2.28
CA ALA A 15 -4.18 11.12 -1.70
C ALA A 15 -4.35 10.94 -0.19
N ALA A 16 -4.59 9.72 0.26
CA ALA A 16 -4.75 9.43 1.68
C ALA A 16 -3.46 9.64 2.47
N ALA A 17 -2.32 9.17 1.96
CA ALA A 17 -1.02 9.35 2.61
C ALA A 17 -0.63 10.83 2.66
N LYS A 18 -0.90 11.58 1.59
CA LYS A 18 -0.62 13.01 1.52
C LYS A 18 -1.32 13.78 2.64
N LEU A 19 -2.56 13.43 2.94
CA LEU A 19 -3.31 14.06 4.03
C LEU A 19 -2.62 13.83 5.37
N GLU A 20 -2.10 12.63 5.61
CA GLU A 20 -1.41 12.30 6.85
C GLU A 20 -0.08 13.03 6.98
N PHE A 21 0.70 13.11 5.89
CA PHE A 21 1.99 13.81 5.92
C PHE A 21 1.84 15.33 6.02
N GLY A 22 0.74 15.88 5.48
CA GLY A 22 0.46 17.30 5.58
C GLY A 22 1.57 18.16 4.99
N LYS A 23 2.08 19.09 5.79
CA LYS A 23 3.12 20.05 5.36
C LYS A 23 4.44 19.40 4.96
N LYS A 24 4.69 18.17 5.39
CA LYS A 24 5.92 17.43 5.06
C LYS A 24 5.89 16.84 3.64
N TRP A 25 4.70 16.76 3.05
CA TRP A 25 4.52 16.09 1.75
C TRP A 25 5.43 16.60 0.63
N PRO A 26 5.56 17.94 0.39
CA PRO A 26 6.39 18.40 -0.72
C PRO A 26 7.85 17.95 -0.63
N ALA A 27 8.38 17.84 0.59
CA ALA A 27 9.78 17.45 0.81
C ALA A 27 10.04 15.96 0.59
N ILE A 28 9.01 15.10 0.76
CA ILE A 28 9.17 13.64 0.72
C ILE A 28 8.41 12.99 -0.42
N LYS A 29 7.68 13.79 -1.20
CA LYS A 29 6.74 13.32 -2.23
C LYS A 29 7.31 12.20 -3.10
N ASP A 30 8.48 12.42 -3.69
CA ASP A 30 9.04 11.46 -4.64
C ASP A 30 9.35 10.10 -3.99
N TYR A 31 9.89 10.13 -2.78
CA TYR A 31 10.18 8.90 -2.03
C TYR A 31 8.92 8.21 -1.56
N ALA A 32 7.95 8.98 -1.04
CA ALA A 32 6.70 8.42 -0.56
C ALA A 32 5.88 7.81 -1.70
N GLU A 33 5.78 8.50 -2.84
CA GLU A 33 5.08 7.97 -4.01
C GLU A 33 5.71 6.68 -4.51
N ALA A 34 7.05 6.61 -4.54
CA ALA A 34 7.76 5.40 -4.97
C ALA A 34 7.41 4.19 -4.08
N GLU A 35 7.37 4.38 -2.75
CA GLU A 35 7.03 3.30 -1.83
C GLU A 35 5.56 2.92 -1.90
N LEU A 36 4.66 3.89 -2.06
CA LEU A 36 3.23 3.64 -2.23
C LEU A 36 2.95 2.91 -3.55
N GLU A 37 3.70 3.22 -4.61
CA GLU A 37 3.60 2.50 -5.87
C GLU A 37 3.98 1.04 -5.71
N LYS A 38 5.05 0.74 -4.97
CA LYS A 38 5.46 -0.63 -4.67
C LYS A 38 4.38 -1.39 -3.91
N LEU A 39 3.73 -0.73 -2.92
CA LEU A 39 2.60 -1.31 -2.21
C LEU A 39 1.44 -1.61 -3.15
N ALA A 40 1.09 -0.67 -4.03
CA ALA A 40 0.01 -0.84 -5.00
C ALA A 40 0.32 -2.00 -5.96
N ARG A 41 1.55 -2.09 -6.45
CA ARG A 41 1.98 -3.18 -7.33
C ARG A 41 1.94 -4.53 -6.61
N THR A 42 2.29 -4.56 -5.33
CA THR A 42 2.20 -5.78 -4.51
C THR A 42 0.76 -6.25 -4.41
N LEU A 43 -0.19 -5.34 -4.19
CA LEU A 43 -1.62 -5.70 -4.14
C LEU A 43 -2.11 -6.27 -5.47
N VAL A 44 -1.69 -5.68 -6.59
CA VAL A 44 -2.02 -6.19 -7.93
C VAL A 44 -1.42 -7.59 -8.14
N GLN A 45 -0.17 -7.79 -7.72
CA GLN A 45 0.51 -9.08 -7.84
C GLN A 45 -0.14 -10.15 -6.97
N ILE A 46 -0.53 -9.82 -5.75
CA ILE A 46 -1.24 -10.74 -4.85
C ILE A 46 -2.54 -11.23 -5.49
N GLU A 47 -3.31 -10.32 -6.08
CA GLU A 47 -4.52 -10.70 -6.80
C GLU A 47 -4.22 -11.72 -7.89
N LYS A 48 -3.22 -11.43 -8.72
CA LYS A 48 -2.84 -12.29 -9.84
C LYS A 48 -2.43 -13.68 -9.35
N LEU A 49 -1.61 -13.75 -8.30
CA LEU A 49 -1.15 -15.01 -7.72
C LEU A 49 -2.30 -15.78 -7.06
N LYS A 50 -3.22 -15.08 -6.42
CA LYS A 50 -4.39 -15.71 -5.79
C LYS A 50 -5.35 -16.28 -6.84
N LEU A 51 -5.61 -15.54 -7.90
CA LEU A 51 -6.50 -15.98 -8.99
C LEU A 51 -5.94 -17.20 -9.73
N THR A 52 -4.63 -17.35 -9.79
CA THR A 52 -3.98 -18.51 -10.42
C THR A 52 -3.67 -19.64 -9.43
N ASN A 53 -4.16 -19.51 -8.19
CA ASN A 53 -3.97 -20.50 -7.12
C ASN A 53 -2.50 -20.77 -6.78
N GLN A 54 -1.62 -19.78 -6.97
CA GLN A 54 -0.18 -19.91 -6.65
C GLN A 54 0.11 -19.60 -5.19
N ILE A 55 -0.78 -18.86 -4.52
CA ILE A 55 -0.64 -18.54 -3.09
C ILE A 55 -1.99 -18.70 -2.39
N ASP A 56 -1.94 -18.93 -1.08
CA ASP A 56 -3.11 -18.93 -0.22
C ASP A 56 -3.25 -17.58 0.50
N GLU A 57 -4.28 -17.46 1.36
CA GLU A 57 -4.54 -16.22 2.10
C GLU A 57 -3.41 -15.86 3.06
N GLY A 58 -2.81 -16.86 3.71
CA GLY A 58 -1.69 -16.64 4.62
C GLY A 58 -0.45 -16.12 3.89
N GLU A 59 -0.14 -16.70 2.74
CA GLU A 59 0.97 -16.25 1.90
C GLU A 59 0.73 -14.84 1.36
N ALA A 60 -0.51 -14.53 0.99
CA ALA A 60 -0.88 -13.18 0.55
C ALA A 60 -0.61 -12.15 1.65
N SER A 61 -0.99 -12.47 2.89
CA SER A 61 -0.74 -11.59 4.04
C SER A 61 0.74 -11.38 4.30
N VAL A 62 1.55 -12.43 4.16
CA VAL A 62 3.01 -12.34 4.34
C VAL A 62 3.63 -11.43 3.28
N LEU A 63 3.23 -11.57 2.02
CA LEU A 63 3.75 -10.74 0.94
C LEU A 63 3.43 -9.26 1.16
N LEU A 64 2.21 -8.97 1.59
CA LEU A 64 1.80 -7.60 1.90
C LEU A 64 2.61 -7.05 3.07
N GLU A 65 2.80 -7.84 4.14
CA GLU A 65 3.53 -7.40 5.32
C GLU A 65 5.00 -7.13 5.01
N MET A 66 5.62 -7.95 4.16
CA MET A 66 7.00 -7.73 3.71
C MET A 66 7.15 -6.38 3.01
N GLN A 67 6.25 -6.06 2.08
CA GLN A 67 6.29 -4.78 1.38
C GLN A 67 5.96 -3.61 2.30
N ARG A 68 5.03 -3.80 3.22
CA ARG A 68 4.68 -2.79 4.22
C ARG A 68 5.88 -2.47 5.11
N ASN A 69 6.61 -3.50 5.55
CA ASN A 69 7.81 -3.32 6.36
C ASN A 69 8.90 -2.57 5.59
N THR A 70 9.08 -2.88 4.31
CA THR A 70 10.03 -2.20 3.44
C THR A 70 9.66 -0.72 3.29
N ALA A 71 8.39 -0.42 3.01
CA ALA A 71 7.92 0.96 2.89
C ALA A 71 8.12 1.74 4.18
N ARG A 72 7.84 1.12 5.33
CA ARG A 72 8.05 1.72 6.65
C ARG A 72 9.53 2.07 6.85
N ALA A 73 10.42 1.13 6.57
CA ALA A 73 11.86 1.34 6.75
C ALA A 73 12.38 2.49 5.88
N VAL A 74 11.99 2.54 4.61
CA VAL A 74 12.39 3.61 3.71
C VAL A 74 11.87 4.97 4.18
N MET A 75 10.60 5.06 4.53
CA MET A 75 10.00 6.31 4.97
C MET A 75 10.58 6.80 6.29
N LEU A 76 10.90 5.90 7.22
CA LEU A 76 11.53 6.25 8.50
C LEU A 76 12.94 6.81 8.33
N ALA A 77 13.62 6.44 7.25
CA ALA A 77 14.97 6.96 6.96
C ALA A 77 14.95 8.40 6.47
N LEU A 78 13.78 8.94 6.09
CA LEU A 78 13.66 10.31 5.64
C LEU A 78 13.68 11.27 6.83
N GLU A 79 14.32 12.45 6.63
CA GLU A 79 14.44 13.45 7.68
C GLU A 79 13.07 13.92 8.19
N GLY A 80 12.96 14.03 9.50
CA GLY A 80 11.74 14.53 10.13
C GLY A 80 10.60 13.53 10.25
N MET A 81 10.82 12.26 9.91
CA MET A 81 9.80 11.24 9.99
C MET A 81 9.81 10.54 11.35
N SER A 82 8.61 10.30 11.90
CA SER A 82 8.42 9.48 13.10
C SER A 82 7.71 8.18 12.73
N LEU A 83 7.85 7.18 13.58
CA LEU A 83 7.16 5.91 13.39
C LEU A 83 5.63 6.11 13.37
N ILE A 84 5.10 6.93 14.26
CA ILE A 84 3.66 7.20 14.34
C ILE A 84 3.15 7.82 13.04
N LEU A 85 3.86 8.81 12.50
CA LEU A 85 3.47 9.47 11.26
C LEU A 85 3.54 8.50 10.06
N VAL A 86 4.62 7.74 9.94
CA VAL A 86 4.80 6.78 8.86
C VAL A 86 3.74 5.69 8.91
N GLU A 87 3.46 5.14 10.10
CA GLU A 87 2.41 4.14 10.28
C GLU A 87 1.03 4.70 9.91
N ALA A 88 0.73 5.92 10.33
CA ALA A 88 -0.54 6.56 10.00
C ALA A 88 -0.70 6.73 8.49
N ALA A 89 0.35 7.15 7.80
CA ALA A 89 0.31 7.37 6.35
C ALA A 89 0.14 6.04 5.58
N ILE A 90 0.89 5.01 5.95
CA ILE A 90 0.78 3.69 5.32
C ILE A 90 -0.61 3.11 5.56
N ASN A 91 -1.10 3.17 6.80
CA ASN A 91 -2.42 2.65 7.13
C ASN A 91 -3.53 3.39 6.38
N ALA A 92 -3.43 4.72 6.25
CA ALA A 92 -4.39 5.52 5.51
C ALA A 92 -4.41 5.12 4.03
N ALA A 93 -3.23 4.92 3.43
CA ALA A 93 -3.12 4.48 2.04
C ALA A 93 -3.77 3.11 1.83
N LEU A 94 -3.49 2.15 2.71
CA LEU A 94 -4.08 0.82 2.62
C LEU A 94 -5.59 0.84 2.84
N GLN A 95 -6.08 1.66 3.77
CA GLN A 95 -7.52 1.83 4.00
C GLN A 95 -8.22 2.41 2.77
N ALA A 96 -7.59 3.33 2.06
CA ALA A 96 -8.15 3.92 0.84
C ALA A 96 -8.34 2.87 -0.27
N ALA A 97 -7.49 1.86 -0.34
CA ALA A 97 -7.56 0.78 -1.31
C ALA A 97 -8.40 -0.42 -0.83
N LYS A 98 -8.72 -0.47 0.45
CA LYS A 98 -9.25 -1.65 1.14
C LYS A 98 -10.47 -2.28 0.45
N LYS A 99 -11.47 -1.47 0.15
CA LYS A 99 -12.71 -1.99 -0.41
C LYS A 99 -12.48 -2.62 -1.78
N ILE A 100 -11.75 -1.93 -2.65
CA ILE A 100 -11.46 -2.43 -4.00
C ILE A 100 -10.66 -3.73 -3.92
N VAL A 101 -9.64 -3.77 -3.08
CA VAL A 101 -8.77 -4.93 -2.94
C VAL A 101 -9.51 -6.13 -2.38
N ASN A 102 -10.17 -5.97 -1.24
CA ASN A 102 -10.86 -7.08 -0.57
C ASN A 102 -12.00 -7.65 -1.43
N ASP A 103 -12.78 -6.78 -2.07
CA ASP A 103 -13.87 -7.21 -2.94
C ASP A 103 -13.38 -7.98 -4.16
N THR A 104 -12.25 -7.55 -4.73
CA THR A 104 -11.69 -8.17 -5.93
C THR A 104 -11.02 -9.52 -5.63
N ILE A 105 -10.28 -9.60 -4.53
CA ILE A 105 -9.58 -10.82 -4.13
C ILE A 105 -10.56 -11.87 -3.57
N GLY A 106 -11.64 -11.42 -2.94
CA GLY A 106 -12.67 -12.31 -2.40
C GLY A 106 -12.42 -12.74 -0.96
N PHE A 107 -11.46 -12.12 -0.27
CA PHE A 107 -11.25 -12.33 1.17
C PHE A 107 -10.70 -11.05 1.82
N VAL A 108 -10.71 -11.01 3.14
CA VAL A 108 -10.24 -9.83 3.89
C VAL A 108 -8.71 -9.86 3.99
N LEU A 109 -8.03 -9.10 3.12
CA LEU A 109 -6.58 -8.95 3.15
C LEU A 109 -6.17 -7.69 3.95
N LEU A 110 -6.93 -6.62 3.80
CA LEU A 110 -6.62 -5.32 4.42
C LEU A 110 -7.53 -4.98 5.58
#